data_107375f65ff8305a0f3a80b0be8a9c98
#
_entry.id   107375f65ff8305a0f3a80b0be8a9c98
#
_cell.length_a   1.000
_cell.length_b   1.000
_cell.length_c   1.000
_cell.angle_alpha   90.00
_cell.angle_beta   90.00
_cell.angle_gamma   90.00
#
_symmetry.space_group_name_H-M   'P 1'
#
loop_
_entity.id
_entity.type
_entity.pdbx_description
1 polymer ?
#
loop_
_entity_poly.entity_id
_entity_poly.type
_entity_poly.pdbx_seq_one_letter_code
_entity_poly.pdbx_strand_id
1 'polypeptide(L)'
;MQELEKPLAKDEAFVFMGHGTEHFANSAYSQFENMLRDLGHESTYVGTVEGFPSLDYVIRRLKIREIKKVYVMPLMIVAGDHARNDLAGAEADSWDSILKADRFETEVIMKGLGEIDAIAEMFVKHLKKAESL
;
A
#
# COMPACT_ATOMS: atom_id res chain seq x y z
N MET A 1 -1.66 -8.46 1.80
CA MET A 1 -0.96 -9.69 1.41
C MET A 1 -1.92 -10.85 1.14
N GLN A 2 -3.09 -10.83 1.74
CA GLN A 2 -4.13 -11.83 1.50
C GLN A 2 -4.71 -11.80 0.08
N GLU A 3 -4.49 -10.71 -0.65
CA GLU A 3 -4.94 -10.56 -2.04
C GLU A 3 -4.08 -11.34 -3.04
N LEU A 4 -2.92 -11.84 -2.60
CA LEU A 4 -2.05 -12.64 -3.43
C LEU A 4 -2.20 -14.11 -3.06
N GLU A 5 -2.62 -14.92 -4.03
CA GLU A 5 -2.82 -16.35 -3.83
C GLU A 5 -1.52 -17.13 -3.63
N LYS A 6 -0.39 -16.52 -3.95
CA LYS A 6 0.94 -17.14 -3.84
C LYS A 6 1.96 -16.14 -3.33
N PRO A 7 3.05 -16.62 -2.70
CA PRO A 7 4.11 -15.75 -2.20
C PRO A 7 4.73 -14.92 -3.33
N LEU A 8 5.23 -13.73 -2.96
CA LEU A 8 5.97 -12.89 -3.88
C LEU A 8 7.27 -13.58 -4.31
N ALA A 9 7.62 -13.46 -5.59
CA ALA A 9 8.92 -13.87 -6.08
C ALA A 9 10.00 -12.89 -5.57
N LYS A 10 11.26 -13.29 -5.70
CA LYS A 10 12.40 -12.52 -5.18
C LYS A 10 12.50 -11.11 -5.77
N ASP A 11 12.08 -10.93 -7.03
CA ASP A 11 12.11 -9.66 -7.76
C ASP A 11 10.74 -8.95 -7.77
N GLU A 12 9.82 -9.39 -6.94
CA GLU A 12 8.50 -8.80 -6.78
C GLU A 12 8.37 -8.11 -5.42
N ALA A 13 7.56 -7.05 -5.37
CA ALA A 13 7.27 -6.33 -4.14
C ALA A 13 5.81 -5.92 -4.09
N PHE A 14 5.31 -5.72 -2.89
CA PHE A 14 3.99 -5.17 -2.64
C PHE A 14 4.14 -3.78 -2.05
N VAL A 15 3.43 -2.80 -2.61
CA VAL A 15 3.46 -1.41 -2.17
C VAL A 15 2.06 -0.96 -1.79
N PHE A 16 1.91 -0.54 -0.54
CA PHE A 16 0.70 0.13 -0.09
C PHE A 16 0.80 1.63 -0.31
N MET A 17 -0.25 2.23 -0.86
CA MET A 17 -0.38 3.67 -1.02
C MET A 17 -1.31 4.24 0.04
N GLY A 18 -0.74 4.92 1.03
CA GLY A 18 -1.51 5.68 2.01
C GLY A 18 -1.79 7.09 1.50
N HIS A 19 -2.84 7.72 2.00
CA HIS A 19 -3.10 9.13 1.68
C HIS A 19 -1.98 10.02 2.20
N GLY A 20 -1.63 9.82 3.46
CA GLY A 20 -0.60 10.62 4.12
C GLY A 20 -1.10 11.98 4.58
N THR A 21 -0.20 12.66 5.25
CA THR A 21 -0.41 14.01 5.76
C THR A 21 0.95 14.67 5.98
N GLU A 22 1.00 15.97 6.06
CA GLU A 22 2.20 16.70 6.47
C GLU A 22 2.41 16.69 7.99
N HIS A 23 1.42 16.23 8.73
CA HIS A 23 1.50 16.08 10.18
C HIS A 23 2.44 14.95 10.59
N PHE A 24 3.07 15.05 11.77
CA PHE A 24 3.96 13.99 12.26
C PHE A 24 3.27 12.62 12.43
N ALA A 25 1.95 12.57 12.51
CA ALA A 25 1.19 11.31 12.51
C ALA A 25 1.49 10.42 11.30
N ASN A 26 2.10 10.97 10.24
CA ASN A 26 2.56 10.20 9.08
C ASN A 26 3.59 9.14 9.46
N SER A 27 4.25 9.25 10.61
CA SER A 27 5.17 8.24 11.13
C SER A 27 4.50 6.86 11.31
N ALA A 28 3.17 6.84 11.46
CA ALA A 28 2.42 5.59 11.56
C ALA A 28 2.58 4.69 10.32
N TYR A 29 2.75 5.27 9.15
CA TYR A 29 2.97 4.50 7.91
C TYR A 29 4.30 3.75 7.93
N SER A 30 5.37 4.40 8.38
CA SER A 30 6.68 3.75 8.53
C SER A 30 6.65 2.69 9.63
N GLN A 31 5.94 2.93 10.70
CA GLN A 31 5.76 1.95 11.77
C GLN A 31 5.02 0.71 11.25
N PHE A 32 3.97 0.90 10.46
CA PHE A 32 3.23 -0.20 9.86
C PHE A 32 4.13 -1.05 8.96
N GLU A 33 4.93 -0.41 8.11
CA GLU A 33 5.88 -1.14 7.25
C GLU A 33 6.86 -1.96 8.10
N ASN A 34 7.43 -1.38 9.14
CA ASN A 34 8.35 -2.08 10.03
C ASN A 34 7.70 -3.27 10.73
N MET A 35 6.44 -3.13 11.15
CA MET A 35 5.69 -4.23 11.75
C MET A 35 5.49 -5.39 10.76
N LEU A 36 5.17 -5.07 9.50
CA LEU A 36 5.04 -6.10 8.46
C LEU A 36 6.35 -6.83 8.22
N ARG A 37 7.48 -6.12 8.23
CA ARG A 37 8.81 -6.72 8.08
C ARG A 37 9.14 -7.65 9.25
N ASP A 38 8.82 -7.23 10.47
CA ASP A 38 9.00 -8.04 11.66
C ASP A 38 8.18 -9.34 11.59
N LEU A 39 7.02 -9.30 10.96
CA LEU A 39 6.16 -10.46 10.72
C LEU A 39 6.60 -11.32 9.53
N GLY A 40 7.71 -11.00 8.88
CA GLY A 40 8.27 -11.78 7.77
C GLY A 40 7.90 -11.28 6.37
N HIS A 41 7.18 -10.16 6.24
CA HIS A 41 6.80 -9.58 4.95
C HIS A 41 7.85 -8.57 4.46
N GLU A 42 9.04 -9.06 4.17
CA GLU A 42 10.21 -8.21 3.85
C GLU A 42 10.10 -7.46 2.51
N SER A 43 9.28 -7.94 1.60
CA SER A 43 9.08 -7.32 0.28
C SER A 43 7.86 -6.41 0.26
N THR A 44 7.42 -5.92 1.40
CA THR A 44 6.29 -5.01 1.53
C THR A 44 6.79 -3.61 1.88
N TYR A 45 6.27 -2.62 1.17
CA TYR A 45 6.63 -1.21 1.31
C TYR A 45 5.37 -0.40 1.51
N VAL A 46 5.50 0.70 2.23
CA VAL A 46 4.40 1.66 2.43
C VAL A 46 4.90 3.03 2.01
N GLY A 47 4.17 3.67 1.11
CA GLY A 47 4.41 5.06 0.72
C GLY A 47 3.13 5.87 0.86
N THR A 48 3.25 7.18 0.80
CA THR A 48 2.13 8.10 0.95
C THR A 48 2.08 9.10 -0.20
N VAL A 49 0.86 9.55 -0.54
CA VAL A 49 0.67 10.61 -1.53
C VAL A 49 1.19 11.94 -0.98
N GLU A 50 0.92 12.21 0.29
CA GLU A 50 1.36 13.42 0.97
C GLU A 50 2.35 13.10 2.09
N GLY A 51 3.43 13.85 2.15
CA GLY A 51 4.43 13.73 3.21
C GLY A 51 5.43 12.60 2.98
N PHE A 52 6.00 12.11 4.05
CA PHE A 52 6.97 11.03 4.03
C PHE A 52 6.39 9.81 4.79
N PRO A 53 6.59 8.59 4.33
CA PRO A 53 7.44 8.15 3.20
C PRO A 53 6.79 8.40 1.83
N SER A 54 7.55 9.02 0.93
CA SER A 54 7.10 9.33 -0.42
C SER A 54 7.28 8.16 -1.37
N LEU A 55 6.62 8.23 -2.54
CA LEU A 55 6.84 7.24 -3.60
C LEU A 55 8.28 7.23 -4.07
N ASP A 56 8.93 8.40 -4.20
CA ASP A 56 10.34 8.48 -4.58
C ASP A 56 11.25 7.70 -3.64
N TYR A 57 11.00 7.82 -2.35
CA TYR A 57 11.74 7.06 -1.35
C TYR A 57 11.53 5.55 -1.51
N VAL A 58 10.29 5.13 -1.73
CA VAL A 58 9.96 3.72 -2.00
C VAL A 58 10.68 3.22 -3.26
N ILE A 59 10.63 4.00 -4.35
CA ILE A 59 11.25 3.63 -5.62
C ILE A 59 12.77 3.43 -5.45
N ARG A 60 13.45 4.33 -4.73
CA ARG A 60 14.89 4.17 -4.48
C ARG A 60 15.21 2.85 -3.77
N ARG A 61 14.40 2.47 -2.82
CA ARG A 61 14.56 1.21 -2.07
C ARG A 61 14.26 -0.01 -2.94
N LEU A 62 13.24 0.07 -3.80
CA LEU A 62 12.91 -0.99 -4.75
C LEU A 62 14.07 -1.24 -5.72
N LYS A 63 14.69 -0.18 -6.21
CA LYS A 63 15.83 -0.27 -7.12
C LYS A 63 17.06 -0.91 -6.47
N ILE A 64 17.34 -0.59 -5.22
CA ILE A 64 18.46 -1.18 -4.46
C ILE A 64 18.30 -2.70 -4.38
N ARG A 65 17.06 -3.18 -4.26
CA ARG A 65 16.77 -4.62 -4.19
C ARG A 65 16.52 -5.26 -5.54
N GLU A 66 16.70 -4.52 -6.63
CA GLU A 66 16.50 -5.01 -8.00
C GLU A 66 15.11 -5.57 -8.25
N ILE A 67 14.10 -4.94 -7.64
CA ILE A 67 12.70 -5.29 -7.86
C ILE A 67 12.30 -4.93 -9.30
N LYS A 68 11.58 -5.83 -9.94
CA LYS A 68 11.10 -5.66 -11.33
C LYS A 68 9.58 -5.49 -11.42
N LYS A 69 8.84 -6.19 -10.55
CA LYS A 69 7.38 -6.14 -10.54
C LYS A 69 6.85 -5.66 -9.20
N VAL A 70 5.88 -4.76 -9.25
CA VAL A 70 5.27 -4.14 -8.08
C VAL A 70 3.76 -4.33 -8.13
N TYR A 71 3.22 -4.88 -7.05
CA TYR A 71 1.77 -4.89 -6.79
C TYR A 71 1.46 -3.68 -5.93
N VAL A 72 0.51 -2.87 -6.34
CA VAL A 72 0.17 -1.62 -5.64
C VAL A 72 -1.28 -1.64 -5.22
N MET A 73 -1.54 -1.31 -3.97
CA MET A 73 -2.87 -1.29 -3.40
C MET A 73 -3.06 -0.07 -2.50
N PRO A 74 -4.23 0.59 -2.52
CA PRO A 74 -4.49 1.68 -1.58
C PRO A 74 -4.62 1.15 -0.15
N LEU A 75 -3.97 1.84 0.79
CA LEU A 75 -4.09 1.58 2.23
C LEU A 75 -5.17 2.52 2.79
N MET A 76 -6.41 2.26 2.41
CA MET A 76 -7.57 3.08 2.73
C MET A 76 -8.78 2.17 2.91
N ILE A 77 -9.70 2.54 3.81
CA ILE A 77 -10.91 1.74 4.04
C ILE A 77 -11.75 1.68 2.75
N VAL A 78 -11.88 2.81 2.06
CA VAL A 78 -12.59 2.91 0.79
C VAL A 78 -11.65 3.49 -0.26
N ALA A 79 -11.54 2.83 -1.40
CA ALA A 79 -10.80 3.35 -2.55
C ALA A 79 -11.74 4.27 -3.35
N GLY A 80 -11.83 5.53 -2.94
CA GLY A 80 -12.64 6.55 -3.62
C GLY A 80 -11.98 7.09 -4.89
N ASP A 81 -12.64 8.07 -5.53
CA ASP A 81 -12.18 8.63 -6.81
C ASP A 81 -10.79 9.26 -6.72
N HIS A 82 -10.48 9.96 -5.64
CA HIS A 82 -9.14 10.53 -5.45
C HIS A 82 -8.07 9.45 -5.38
N ALA A 83 -8.31 8.39 -4.62
CA ALA A 83 -7.37 7.27 -4.51
C ALA A 83 -7.18 6.58 -5.87
N ARG A 84 -8.26 6.40 -6.63
CA ARG A 84 -8.19 5.81 -7.98
C ARG A 84 -7.36 6.65 -8.92
N ASN A 85 -7.53 7.96 -8.89
CA ASN A 85 -6.77 8.89 -9.74
C ASN A 85 -5.30 8.94 -9.31
N ASP A 86 -5.01 9.03 -8.02
CA ASP A 86 -3.65 9.07 -7.50
C ASP A 86 -2.88 7.78 -7.80
N LEU A 87 -3.55 6.64 -7.73
CA LEU A 87 -2.91 5.35 -7.93
C LEU A 87 -2.84 4.95 -9.41
N ALA A 88 -3.94 5.04 -10.14
CA ALA A 88 -4.08 4.46 -11.48
C ALA A 88 -4.69 5.40 -12.51
N GLY A 89 -4.73 6.71 -12.25
CA GLY A 89 -5.21 7.69 -13.22
C GLY A 89 -4.32 7.74 -14.47
N ALA A 90 -4.87 8.26 -15.56
CA ALA A 90 -4.15 8.36 -16.84
C ALA A 90 -3.05 9.43 -16.85
N GLU A 91 -3.08 10.35 -15.89
CA GLU A 91 -2.09 11.42 -15.79
C GLU A 91 -0.69 10.90 -15.44
N ALA A 92 0.32 11.65 -15.80
CA ALA A 92 1.72 11.25 -15.59
C ALA A 92 2.12 11.19 -14.12
N ASP A 93 1.37 11.81 -13.23
CA ASP A 93 1.64 11.88 -11.80
C ASP A 93 0.94 10.77 -10.97
N SER A 94 0.19 9.89 -11.61
CA SER A 94 -0.34 8.72 -10.90
C SER A 94 0.79 7.75 -10.55
N TRP A 95 0.62 7.00 -9.47
CA TRP A 95 1.63 6.04 -9.03
C TRP A 95 1.92 4.97 -10.09
N ASP A 96 0.87 4.46 -10.75
CA ASP A 96 1.02 3.49 -11.83
C ASP A 96 1.87 4.07 -12.98
N SER A 97 1.59 5.31 -13.38
CA SER A 97 2.33 5.98 -14.45
C SER A 97 3.79 6.22 -14.06
N ILE A 98 4.04 6.67 -12.82
CA ILE A 98 5.39 6.93 -12.33
C ILE A 98 6.21 5.64 -12.27
N LEU A 99 5.62 4.57 -11.73
CA LEU A 99 6.29 3.28 -11.63
C LEU A 99 6.61 2.69 -13.00
N LYS A 100 5.69 2.78 -13.95
CA LYS A 100 5.93 2.32 -15.34
C LYS A 100 7.01 3.14 -16.03
N ALA A 101 7.02 4.46 -15.82
CA ALA A 101 8.08 5.33 -16.35
C ALA A 101 9.45 4.96 -15.78
N ASP A 102 9.51 4.45 -14.57
CA ASP A 102 10.72 3.96 -13.92
C ASP A 102 11.02 2.49 -14.23
N ARG A 103 10.33 1.92 -15.22
CA ARG A 103 10.54 0.58 -15.79
C ARG A 103 10.11 -0.57 -14.88
N PHE A 104 9.23 -0.32 -13.91
CA PHE A 104 8.61 -1.40 -13.16
C PHE A 104 7.42 -1.96 -13.93
N GLU A 105 7.24 -3.27 -13.89
CA GLU A 105 5.98 -3.88 -14.22
C GLU A 105 5.04 -3.67 -13.04
N THR A 106 3.84 -3.16 -13.27
CA THR A 106 2.91 -2.85 -12.19
C THR A 106 1.60 -3.59 -12.35
N GLU A 107 1.06 -4.02 -11.22
CA GLU A 107 -0.28 -4.57 -11.14
C GLU A 107 -1.02 -3.83 -10.02
N VAL A 108 -2.08 -3.12 -10.38
CA VAL A 108 -2.86 -2.33 -9.45
C VAL A 108 -4.01 -3.17 -8.91
N ILE A 109 -4.09 -3.27 -7.58
CA ILE A 109 -5.19 -3.92 -6.87
C ILE A 109 -6.07 -2.81 -6.30
N MET A 110 -7.14 -2.45 -7.01
CA MET A 110 -8.00 -1.32 -6.65
C MET A 110 -9.09 -1.77 -5.68
N LYS A 111 -8.67 -2.11 -4.46
CA LYS A 111 -9.57 -2.46 -3.37
C LYS A 111 -9.28 -1.62 -2.15
N GLY A 112 -10.32 -1.07 -1.52
CA GLY A 112 -10.20 -0.51 -0.19
C GLY A 112 -10.13 -1.63 0.86
N LEU A 113 -9.59 -1.32 2.03
CA LEU A 113 -9.46 -2.31 3.12
C LEU A 113 -10.82 -2.87 3.55
N GLY A 114 -11.88 -2.06 3.45
CA GLY A 114 -13.25 -2.48 3.77
C GLY A 114 -13.80 -3.56 2.83
N GLU A 115 -13.21 -3.74 1.65
CA GLU A 115 -13.60 -4.78 0.69
C GLU A 115 -12.91 -6.12 0.95
N ILE A 116 -11.99 -6.17 1.92
CA ILE A 116 -11.29 -7.39 2.32
C ILE A 116 -12.05 -8.02 3.48
N ASP A 117 -12.56 -9.23 3.30
CA ASP A 117 -13.42 -9.90 4.28
C ASP A 117 -12.80 -9.98 5.67
N ALA A 118 -11.52 -10.32 5.76
CA ALA A 118 -10.84 -10.42 7.06
C ALA A 118 -10.81 -9.07 7.80
N ILE A 119 -10.64 -7.96 7.09
CA ILE A 119 -10.66 -6.62 7.67
C ILE A 119 -12.08 -6.24 8.10
N ALA A 120 -13.07 -6.49 7.24
CA ALA A 120 -14.48 -6.25 7.56
C ALA A 120 -14.90 -7.03 8.82
N GLU A 121 -14.48 -8.28 8.95
CA GLU A 121 -14.74 -9.10 10.15
C GLU A 121 -14.10 -8.50 11.42
N MET A 122 -12.93 -7.91 11.32
CA MET A 122 -12.29 -7.21 12.45
C MET A 122 -13.15 -6.06 12.96
N PHE A 123 -13.69 -5.25 12.05
CA PHE A 123 -14.59 -4.14 12.42
C PHE A 123 -15.85 -4.66 13.10
N VAL A 124 -16.45 -5.72 12.58
CA VAL A 124 -17.64 -6.35 13.16
C VAL A 124 -17.35 -6.85 14.58
N LYS A 125 -16.21 -7.51 14.78
CA LYS A 125 -15.79 -7.98 16.10
C LYS A 125 -15.61 -6.84 17.10
N HIS A 126 -14.98 -5.74 16.67
CA HIS A 126 -14.78 -4.58 17.53
C HIS A 126 -16.12 -3.92 17.90
N LEU A 127 -17.04 -3.84 16.95
CA LEU A 127 -18.37 -3.29 17.19
C LEU A 127 -19.14 -4.15 18.22
N LYS A 128 -19.16 -5.45 18.06
CA LYS A 128 -19.81 -6.38 19.01
C LYS A 128 -19.22 -6.27 20.40
N LYS A 129 -17.91 -6.14 20.51
CA LYS A 129 -17.22 -5.96 21.77
C LYS A 129 -17.62 -4.64 22.45
N ALA A 130 -17.75 -3.58 21.70
CA ALA A 130 -18.20 -2.27 22.21
C ALA A 130 -19.65 -2.32 22.69
N GLU A 131 -20.53 -3.02 21.98
CA GLU A 131 -21.92 -3.19 22.36
C GLU A 131 -22.10 -3.98 23.66
N SER A 132 -21.17 -4.89 23.99
CA SER A 132 -21.20 -5.71 25.20
C SER A 132 -20.68 -4.98 26.45
N LEU A 133 -20.17 -3.76 26.31
CA LEU A 133 -19.73 -2.93 27.42
C LEU A 133 -20.88 -2.08 27.94
#